data_72b504d01733ddbc3386065df07d5ced
#
_entry.id   72b504d01733ddbc3386065df07d5ced
#
_cell.length_a   1.000
_cell.length_b   1.000
_cell.length_c   1.000
_cell.angle_alpha   90.00
_cell.angle_beta   90.00
_cell.angle_gamma   90.00
#
_symmetry.space_group_name_H-M   'P 1'
#
loop_
_entity.id
_entity.type
_entity.pdbx_description
1 polymer ?
#
loop_
_entity_poly.entity_id
_entity_poly.type
_entity_poly.pdbx_seq_one_letter_code
_entity_poly.pdbx_strand_id
1 'polypeptide(L)'
;AMLAVEKINADGGVLGRKIKLEWYNDNASATLSGQFYAKLVSNGAVAIAGSPDTGPTTAELAIRYKMPTIGVVDDGGLTVNPDGPDGPPNPWVFDFGLNTFAWGGKIGEHALKNCPDGLAVLHDPSTYGMGGLYGIEQVYKAAGQKIALDHSITENWSTGATAGLMPEVQAIKDAGIKCVDVWLTPQDQAAFLQDLQAVGYKATVYGNDETNADDTFAKLAGDLAEGVLTAALTSGLHPSPELTKFREEYKAKFNLESTPFAETSYDSIMMLAKVISDTKSTKNTDLQKAFNEVQGFKGISGDLSFNEKNHITISKDQVTLVKYDAAKKEWVEAQ
;
A
#
# COMPACT_ATOMS: atom_id res chain seq x y z
N ALA A 1 -13.97 4.80 -3.66
CA ALA A 1 -14.73 5.97 -3.18
C ALA A 1 -16.10 6.13 -3.86
N MET A 2 -16.22 6.23 -5.21
CA MET A 2 -17.49 6.50 -5.91
C MET A 2 -18.59 5.53 -5.55
N LEU A 3 -18.35 4.21 -5.60
CA LEU A 3 -19.36 3.20 -5.25
C LEU A 3 -19.85 3.34 -3.81
N ALA A 4 -18.95 3.64 -2.86
CA ALA A 4 -19.30 3.88 -1.47
C ALA A 4 -20.24 5.10 -1.34
N VAL A 5 -19.88 6.22 -1.97
CA VAL A 5 -20.71 7.44 -1.95
C VAL A 5 -22.08 7.20 -2.55
N GLU A 6 -22.18 6.49 -3.68
CA GLU A 6 -23.46 6.15 -4.30
C GLU A 6 -24.33 5.30 -3.39
N LYS A 7 -23.74 4.27 -2.78
CA LYS A 7 -24.45 3.40 -1.84
C LYS A 7 -24.97 4.18 -0.64
N ILE A 8 -24.11 4.94 0.02
CA ILE A 8 -24.49 5.76 1.17
C ILE A 8 -25.62 6.73 0.79
N ASN A 9 -25.53 7.37 -0.37
CA ASN A 9 -26.51 8.32 -0.83
C ASN A 9 -27.85 7.67 -1.24
N ALA A 10 -27.83 6.44 -1.76
CA ALA A 10 -29.03 5.66 -2.04
C ALA A 10 -29.74 5.25 -0.74
N ASP A 11 -28.98 4.96 0.32
CA ASP A 11 -29.50 4.60 1.65
C ASP A 11 -29.96 5.84 2.47
N GLY A 12 -30.02 7.03 1.86
CA GLY A 12 -30.51 8.27 2.50
C GLY A 12 -29.41 9.24 2.97
N GLY A 13 -28.16 8.94 2.71
CA GLY A 13 -27.01 9.76 3.09
C GLY A 13 -26.61 9.62 4.57
N VAL A 14 -25.83 10.57 5.07
CA VAL A 14 -25.37 10.62 6.47
C VAL A 14 -26.05 11.79 7.18
N LEU A 15 -26.67 11.55 8.32
CA LEU A 15 -27.46 12.56 9.08
C LEU A 15 -28.49 13.27 8.20
N GLY A 16 -29.13 12.55 7.27
CA GLY A 16 -30.12 13.10 6.34
C GLY A 16 -29.54 13.95 5.21
N ARG A 17 -28.24 13.96 5.02
CA ARG A 17 -27.54 14.73 3.98
C ARG A 17 -26.79 13.79 3.04
N LYS A 18 -26.83 14.08 1.74
CA LYS A 18 -26.01 13.36 0.76
C LYS A 18 -24.54 13.74 0.87
N ILE A 19 -23.65 12.77 0.69
CA ILE A 19 -22.22 13.00 0.53
C ILE A 19 -21.98 13.53 -0.89
N LYS A 20 -21.20 14.60 -1.01
CA LYS A 20 -20.61 15.08 -2.25
C LYS A 20 -19.17 14.64 -2.31
N LEU A 21 -18.79 13.88 -3.32
CA LEU A 21 -17.40 13.58 -3.64
C LEU A 21 -16.87 14.66 -4.59
N GLU A 22 -15.78 15.31 -4.21
CA GLU A 22 -15.04 16.22 -5.06
C GLU A 22 -13.60 15.67 -5.19
N TRP A 23 -13.09 15.59 -6.40
CA TRP A 23 -11.79 14.97 -6.66
C TRP A 23 -11.01 15.72 -7.75
N TYR A 24 -9.71 15.61 -7.69
CA TYR A 24 -8.75 16.18 -8.63
C TYR A 24 -7.66 15.16 -8.92
N ASN A 25 -7.11 15.19 -10.13
CA ASN A 25 -5.93 14.41 -10.48
C ASN A 25 -4.68 15.27 -10.27
N ASP A 26 -3.83 14.89 -9.35
CA ASP A 26 -2.58 15.58 -9.04
C ASP A 26 -1.39 15.09 -9.87
N ASN A 27 -1.57 14.05 -10.71
CA ASN A 27 -0.53 13.44 -11.55
C ASN A 27 0.74 13.07 -10.75
N ALA A 28 0.59 12.55 -9.54
CA ALA A 28 1.70 12.25 -8.61
C ALA A 28 2.61 13.46 -8.32
N SER A 29 2.07 14.68 -8.42
CA SER A 29 2.81 15.92 -8.19
C SER A 29 2.54 16.47 -6.80
N ALA A 30 3.55 16.50 -5.93
CA ALA A 30 3.46 17.09 -4.60
C ALA A 30 2.94 18.54 -4.62
N THR A 31 3.33 19.33 -5.65
CA THR A 31 2.85 20.72 -5.82
C THR A 31 1.36 20.76 -6.12
N LEU A 32 0.86 19.94 -7.07
CA LEU A 32 -0.56 19.89 -7.41
C LEU A 32 -1.38 19.31 -6.27
N SER A 33 -0.90 18.26 -5.61
CA SER A 33 -1.53 17.68 -4.44
C SER A 33 -1.72 18.72 -3.35
N GLY A 34 -0.69 19.51 -3.04
CA GLY A 34 -0.78 20.61 -2.08
C GLY A 34 -1.80 21.68 -2.45
N GLN A 35 -1.87 22.07 -3.72
CA GLN A 35 -2.85 23.04 -4.22
C GLN A 35 -4.28 22.51 -4.14
N PHE A 36 -4.50 21.26 -4.55
CA PHE A 36 -5.82 20.64 -4.51
C PHE A 36 -6.28 20.35 -3.08
N TYR A 37 -5.36 19.96 -2.20
CA TYR A 37 -5.66 19.79 -0.79
C TYR A 37 -6.20 21.10 -0.19
N ALA A 38 -5.47 22.20 -0.36
CA ALA A 38 -5.90 23.52 0.11
C ALA A 38 -7.25 23.95 -0.49
N LYS A 39 -7.49 23.63 -1.77
CA LYS A 39 -8.74 23.91 -2.45
C LYS A 39 -9.90 23.11 -1.86
N LEU A 40 -9.72 21.81 -1.61
CA LEU A 40 -10.73 20.98 -0.96
C LEU A 40 -11.08 21.49 0.44
N VAL A 41 -10.08 21.88 1.23
CA VAL A 41 -10.31 22.51 2.54
C VAL A 41 -11.12 23.79 2.39
N SER A 42 -10.78 24.67 1.44
CA SER A 42 -11.50 25.93 1.21
C SER A 42 -12.94 25.72 0.74
N ASN A 43 -13.22 24.60 0.05
CA ASN A 43 -14.55 24.21 -0.39
C ASN A 43 -15.38 23.54 0.72
N GLY A 44 -14.83 23.41 1.93
CA GLY A 44 -15.52 22.89 3.11
C GLY A 44 -15.55 21.36 3.17
N ALA A 45 -14.54 20.68 2.63
CA ALA A 45 -14.37 19.25 2.83
C ALA A 45 -14.34 18.90 4.33
N VAL A 46 -14.97 17.81 4.72
CA VAL A 46 -15.00 17.31 6.10
C VAL A 46 -13.93 16.25 6.37
N ALA A 47 -13.43 15.64 5.31
CA ALA A 47 -12.26 14.76 5.30
C ALA A 47 -11.67 14.76 3.89
N ILE A 48 -10.41 14.40 3.76
CA ILE A 48 -9.72 14.30 2.48
C ILE A 48 -9.20 12.87 2.35
N ALA A 49 -9.52 12.22 1.23
CA ALA A 49 -8.84 11.01 0.82
C ALA A 49 -7.54 11.41 0.12
N GLY A 50 -6.42 11.01 0.67
CA GLY A 50 -5.09 11.36 0.15
C GLY A 50 -4.77 10.64 -1.15
N SER A 51 -3.74 11.14 -1.85
CA SER A 51 -3.11 10.44 -2.96
C SER A 51 -1.95 9.59 -2.41
N PRO A 52 -1.79 8.34 -2.84
CA PRO A 52 -0.68 7.50 -2.41
C PRO A 52 0.69 8.13 -2.74
N ASP A 53 0.88 8.56 -3.98
CA ASP A 53 2.16 9.08 -4.48
C ASP A 53 2.62 10.41 -3.85
N THR A 54 1.78 11.06 -3.06
CA THR A 54 2.07 12.36 -2.44
C THR A 54 1.82 12.37 -0.93
N GLY A 55 1.94 11.20 -0.32
CA GLY A 55 1.70 10.96 1.11
C GLY A 55 2.37 11.97 2.05
N PRO A 56 3.70 12.23 1.96
CA PRO A 56 4.37 13.18 2.83
C PRO A 56 3.78 14.59 2.76
N THR A 57 3.46 15.10 1.57
CA THR A 57 2.80 16.41 1.39
C THR A 57 1.41 16.41 2.00
N THR A 58 0.65 15.37 1.79
CA THR A 58 -0.70 15.20 2.34
C THR A 58 -0.67 15.13 3.87
N ALA A 59 0.29 14.42 4.44
CA ALA A 59 0.46 14.27 5.89
C ALA A 59 0.83 15.60 6.57
N GLU A 60 1.70 16.42 5.96
CA GLU A 60 2.03 17.76 6.46
C GLU A 60 0.80 18.67 6.45
N LEU A 61 0.04 18.64 5.36
CA LEU A 61 -1.16 19.47 5.23
C LEU A 61 -2.29 19.03 6.17
N ALA A 62 -2.40 17.73 6.45
CA ALA A 62 -3.34 17.20 7.43
C ALA A 62 -3.10 17.84 8.82
N ILE A 63 -1.85 17.94 9.25
CA ILE A 63 -1.46 18.62 10.50
C ILE A 63 -1.80 20.11 10.42
N ARG A 64 -1.37 20.78 9.34
CA ARG A 64 -1.53 22.21 9.16
C ARG A 64 -2.99 22.67 9.21
N TYR A 65 -3.86 21.93 8.53
CA TYR A 65 -5.29 22.26 8.45
C TYR A 65 -6.13 21.56 9.52
N LYS A 66 -5.53 20.70 10.34
CA LYS A 66 -6.23 19.82 11.30
C LYS A 66 -7.38 19.09 10.61
N MET A 67 -7.09 18.49 9.47
CA MET A 67 -8.07 17.86 8.58
C MET A 67 -7.91 16.34 8.64
N PRO A 68 -8.93 15.59 9.04
CA PRO A 68 -8.90 14.14 8.93
C PRO A 68 -8.61 13.73 7.49
N THR A 69 -7.44 13.13 7.31
CA THR A 69 -6.99 12.59 6.02
C THR A 69 -7.09 11.10 6.12
N ILE A 70 -8.04 10.56 5.39
CA ILE A 70 -8.29 9.13 5.28
C ILE A 70 -7.63 8.71 3.98
N GLY A 71 -6.74 7.73 4.02
CA GLY A 71 -5.94 7.48 2.84
C GLY A 71 -5.96 6.03 2.40
N VAL A 72 -5.90 5.87 1.11
CA VAL A 72 -5.23 4.76 0.48
C VAL A 72 -3.86 5.30 0.18
N VAL A 73 -2.92 5.07 1.05
CA VAL A 73 -1.58 5.61 0.93
C VAL A 73 -0.64 4.42 0.84
N ASP A 74 -0.02 4.20 -0.32
CA ASP A 74 0.88 3.08 -0.52
C ASP A 74 2.13 3.15 0.35
N ASP A 75 2.56 4.36 0.66
CA ASP A 75 3.64 4.64 1.58
C ASP A 75 3.14 4.85 3.02
N GLY A 76 1.94 4.33 3.32
CA GLY A 76 1.21 4.50 4.57
C GLY A 76 2.07 4.37 5.81
N GLY A 77 3.01 3.42 5.79
CA GLY A 77 3.96 3.22 6.87
C GLY A 77 4.62 4.52 7.34
N LEU A 78 5.50 5.11 6.53
CA LEU A 78 6.25 6.32 6.90
C LEU A 78 5.43 7.62 6.79
N THR A 79 4.40 7.68 5.97
CA THR A 79 3.48 8.81 5.92
C THR A 79 2.68 8.94 7.21
N VAL A 80 2.25 7.82 7.78
CA VAL A 80 1.55 7.79 9.06
C VAL A 80 2.52 7.87 10.24
N ASN A 81 3.61 7.11 10.20
CA ASN A 81 4.61 7.02 11.26
C ASN A 81 5.96 7.54 10.74
N PRO A 82 6.17 8.86 10.66
CA PRO A 82 7.35 9.44 9.99
C PRO A 82 8.68 9.10 10.67
N ASP A 83 8.63 8.72 11.95
CA ASP A 83 9.81 8.28 12.72
C ASP A 83 10.04 6.76 12.64
N GLY A 84 9.36 6.07 11.73
CA GLY A 84 9.45 4.63 11.53
C GLY A 84 8.35 3.84 12.25
N PRO A 85 8.38 2.49 12.13
CA PRO A 85 7.29 1.62 12.61
C PRO A 85 6.96 1.74 14.09
N ASP A 86 7.93 2.10 14.93
CA ASP A 86 7.76 2.29 16.38
C ASP A 86 7.47 3.75 16.75
N GLY A 87 7.44 4.66 15.77
CA GLY A 87 7.18 6.08 15.97
C GLY A 87 5.71 6.40 16.25
N PRO A 88 5.42 7.58 16.81
CA PRO A 88 4.04 8.01 17.00
C PRO A 88 3.37 8.30 15.65
N PRO A 89 2.08 7.96 15.50
CA PRO A 89 1.38 8.25 14.27
C PRO A 89 1.10 9.75 14.12
N ASN A 90 1.03 10.21 12.86
CA ASN A 90 0.47 11.51 12.53
C ASN A 90 -0.97 11.59 13.04
N PRO A 91 -1.32 12.55 13.91
CA PRO A 91 -2.63 12.59 14.57
C PRO A 91 -3.82 12.83 13.64
N TRP A 92 -3.58 13.21 12.39
CA TRP A 92 -4.62 13.58 11.41
C TRP A 92 -4.69 12.66 10.20
N VAL A 93 -3.77 11.68 10.08
CA VAL A 93 -3.75 10.71 8.97
C VAL A 93 -4.18 9.36 9.48
N PHE A 94 -5.14 8.75 8.79
CA PHE A 94 -5.69 7.42 9.07
C PHE A 94 -5.62 6.59 7.80
N ASP A 95 -4.72 5.62 7.78
CA ASP A 95 -4.42 4.85 6.59
C ASP A 95 -5.30 3.61 6.47
N PHE A 96 -5.88 3.47 5.30
CA PHE A 96 -6.66 2.31 4.84
C PHE A 96 -5.94 1.54 3.74
N GLY A 97 -4.79 2.04 3.32
CA GLY A 97 -4.00 1.47 2.25
C GLY A 97 -3.24 0.23 2.63
N LEU A 98 -2.45 -0.24 1.68
CA LEU A 98 -1.53 -1.33 1.89
C LEU A 98 -0.37 -0.82 2.76
N ASN A 99 -0.05 -1.54 3.82
CA ASN A 99 0.94 -1.12 4.79
C ASN A 99 2.34 -1.66 4.40
N THR A 100 3.21 -0.80 3.90
CA THR A 100 4.57 -1.17 3.49
C THR A 100 5.38 -1.86 4.60
N PHE A 101 5.20 -1.44 5.87
CA PHE A 101 5.81 -2.15 7.00
C PHE A 101 5.30 -3.60 7.15
N ALA A 102 4.02 -3.83 6.89
CA ALA A 102 3.43 -5.18 6.99
C ALA A 102 3.93 -6.07 5.85
N TRP A 103 4.01 -5.54 4.62
CA TRP A 103 4.55 -6.25 3.47
C TRP A 103 6.02 -6.60 3.67
N GLY A 104 6.86 -5.60 3.93
CA GLY A 104 8.29 -5.81 4.21
C GLY A 104 8.51 -6.76 5.39
N GLY A 105 7.73 -6.61 6.46
CA GLY A 105 7.79 -7.52 7.60
C GLY A 105 7.46 -8.98 7.25
N LYS A 106 6.42 -9.21 6.42
CA LYS A 106 6.05 -10.55 5.96
C LYS A 106 7.13 -11.17 5.07
N ILE A 107 7.67 -10.40 4.15
CA ILE A 107 8.79 -10.80 3.28
C ILE A 107 10.02 -11.09 4.13
N GLY A 108 10.36 -10.21 5.06
CA GLY A 108 11.50 -10.36 5.97
C GLY A 108 11.41 -11.65 6.81
N GLU A 109 10.24 -12.01 7.32
CA GLU A 109 10.03 -13.27 8.05
C GLU A 109 10.31 -14.51 7.20
N HIS A 110 9.89 -14.49 5.95
CA HIS A 110 10.13 -15.60 5.03
C HIS A 110 11.60 -15.63 4.60
N ALA A 111 12.18 -14.50 4.22
CA ALA A 111 13.57 -14.39 3.81
C ALA A 111 14.53 -14.81 4.93
N LEU A 112 14.28 -14.39 6.16
CA LEU A 112 15.09 -14.77 7.32
C LEU A 112 15.21 -16.29 7.50
N LYS A 113 14.18 -17.04 7.14
CA LYS A 113 14.15 -18.51 7.24
C LYS A 113 14.74 -19.21 6.03
N ASN A 114 14.60 -18.62 4.84
CA ASN A 114 14.84 -19.30 3.57
C ASN A 114 16.04 -18.76 2.78
N CYS A 115 16.69 -17.69 3.27
CA CYS A 115 17.79 -17.02 2.61
C CYS A 115 19.09 -17.09 3.43
N PRO A 116 19.75 -18.26 3.49
CA PRO A 116 20.94 -18.46 4.33
C PRO A 116 22.12 -17.59 3.92
N ASP A 117 22.19 -17.19 2.65
CA ASP A 117 23.26 -16.33 2.10
C ASP A 117 22.95 -14.83 2.30
N GLY A 118 21.87 -14.51 3.02
CA GLY A 118 21.40 -13.15 3.27
C GLY A 118 20.37 -12.66 2.25
N LEU A 119 19.83 -11.47 2.50
CA LEU A 119 18.87 -10.77 1.66
C LEU A 119 19.51 -9.50 1.13
N ALA A 120 19.41 -9.27 -0.18
CA ALA A 120 19.59 -7.94 -0.77
C ALA A 120 18.23 -7.23 -0.85
N VAL A 121 18.22 -5.94 -0.58
CA VAL A 121 17.04 -5.09 -0.77
C VAL A 121 17.39 -3.97 -1.73
N LEU A 122 16.67 -3.91 -2.84
CA LEU A 122 16.71 -2.81 -3.80
C LEU A 122 15.45 -1.98 -3.61
N HIS A 123 15.59 -0.71 -3.31
CA HIS A 123 14.43 0.15 -3.02
C HIS A 123 14.62 1.55 -3.57
N ASP A 124 13.54 2.25 -3.87
CA ASP A 124 13.60 3.68 -4.13
C ASP A 124 13.79 4.47 -2.81
N PRO A 125 14.29 5.72 -2.89
CA PRO A 125 14.53 6.53 -1.69
C PRO A 125 13.28 7.21 -1.13
N SER A 126 12.09 6.95 -1.67
CA SER A 126 10.84 7.52 -1.17
C SER A 126 10.39 6.88 0.14
N THR A 127 9.36 7.45 0.75
CA THR A 127 8.69 6.85 1.92
C THR A 127 8.15 5.46 1.65
N TYR A 128 7.81 5.15 0.40
CA TYR A 128 7.34 3.84 -0.04
C TYR A 128 8.44 2.77 0.07
N GLY A 129 9.55 2.92 -0.68
CA GLY A 129 10.65 1.96 -0.65
C GLY A 129 11.30 1.86 0.73
N MET A 130 11.48 2.99 1.41
CA MET A 130 12.00 3.03 2.79
C MET A 130 11.05 2.34 3.78
N GLY A 131 9.73 2.42 3.56
CA GLY A 131 8.75 1.73 4.40
C GLY A 131 8.88 0.22 4.33
N GLY A 132 9.03 -0.32 3.13
CA GLY A 132 9.29 -1.75 2.93
C GLY A 132 10.59 -2.21 3.57
N LEU A 133 11.68 -1.47 3.32
CA LEU A 133 12.98 -1.72 3.95
C LEU A 133 12.87 -1.76 5.48
N TYR A 134 12.22 -0.78 6.10
CA TYR A 134 12.07 -0.74 7.56
C TYR A 134 11.27 -1.93 8.12
N GLY A 135 10.23 -2.37 7.39
CA GLY A 135 9.50 -3.58 7.76
C GLY A 135 10.40 -4.82 7.81
N ILE A 136 11.28 -4.98 6.82
CA ILE A 136 12.28 -6.06 6.77
C ILE A 136 13.29 -5.89 7.91
N GLU A 137 13.85 -4.69 8.07
CA GLU A 137 14.87 -4.40 9.09
C GLU A 137 14.39 -4.70 10.50
N GLN A 138 13.13 -4.41 10.83
CA GLN A 138 12.56 -4.76 12.13
C GLN A 138 12.64 -6.26 12.40
N VAL A 139 12.30 -7.10 11.42
CA VAL A 139 12.36 -8.56 11.54
C VAL A 139 13.79 -9.03 11.71
N TYR A 140 14.72 -8.54 10.88
CA TYR A 140 16.12 -8.93 10.94
C TYR A 140 16.78 -8.46 12.24
N LYS A 141 16.50 -7.24 12.69
CA LYS A 141 16.99 -6.69 13.97
C LYS A 141 16.47 -7.50 15.16
N ALA A 142 15.22 -7.90 15.16
CA ALA A 142 14.63 -8.73 16.21
C ALA A 142 15.31 -10.11 16.30
N ALA A 143 15.81 -10.63 15.18
CA ALA A 143 16.57 -11.88 15.10
C ALA A 143 18.09 -11.69 15.35
N GLY A 144 18.56 -10.47 15.63
CA GLY A 144 19.99 -10.15 15.78
C GLY A 144 20.77 -10.24 14.47
N GLN A 145 20.10 -10.14 13.33
CA GLN A 145 20.69 -10.20 12.00
C GLN A 145 20.61 -8.84 11.28
N LYS A 146 21.26 -8.75 10.13
CA LYS A 146 21.25 -7.57 9.26
C LYS A 146 20.96 -7.99 7.82
N ILE A 147 20.41 -7.06 7.04
CA ILE A 147 20.32 -7.16 5.59
C ILE A 147 21.74 -7.23 5.02
N ALA A 148 21.96 -8.12 4.05
CA ALA A 148 23.29 -8.36 3.49
C ALA A 148 23.73 -7.26 2.51
N LEU A 149 22.79 -6.71 1.76
CA LEU A 149 22.99 -5.60 0.85
C LEU A 149 21.73 -4.74 0.86
N ASP A 150 21.92 -3.44 1.06
CA ASP A 150 20.89 -2.41 0.96
C ASP A 150 21.33 -1.41 -0.10
N HIS A 151 20.49 -1.21 -1.13
CA HIS A 151 20.82 -0.33 -2.24
C HIS A 151 19.61 0.51 -2.65
N SER A 152 19.76 1.82 -2.49
CA SER A 152 18.75 2.80 -2.90
C SER A 152 18.92 3.17 -4.38
N ILE A 153 17.83 3.10 -5.14
CA ILE A 153 17.79 3.32 -6.58
C ILE A 153 16.82 4.46 -6.86
N THR A 154 17.33 5.52 -7.50
CA THR A 154 16.44 6.61 -7.95
C THR A 154 15.69 6.18 -9.20
N GLU A 155 14.37 6.07 -9.10
CA GLU A 155 13.50 5.78 -10.23
C GLU A 155 12.54 6.94 -10.52
N ASN A 156 11.89 6.89 -11.67
CA ASN A 156 10.89 7.86 -12.06
C ASN A 156 9.52 7.17 -12.12
N TRP A 157 8.74 7.30 -11.07
CA TRP A 157 7.40 6.72 -10.94
C TRP A 157 6.43 7.17 -12.05
N SER A 158 6.67 8.34 -12.65
CA SER A 158 5.82 8.84 -13.74
C SER A 158 6.11 8.17 -15.09
N THR A 159 7.32 7.68 -15.29
CA THR A 159 7.75 7.04 -16.55
C THR A 159 7.99 5.55 -16.43
N GLY A 160 8.08 5.03 -15.21
CA GLY A 160 8.20 3.61 -14.90
C GLY A 160 9.48 2.96 -15.42
N ALA A 161 10.56 3.68 -15.61
CA ALA A 161 11.79 3.09 -16.12
C ALA A 161 13.03 3.72 -15.51
N THR A 162 13.85 2.89 -14.91
CA THR A 162 15.26 3.20 -14.64
C THR A 162 16.11 2.95 -15.89
N ALA A 163 17.36 3.38 -15.85
CA ALA A 163 18.32 3.10 -16.93
C ALA A 163 18.76 1.63 -17.03
N GLY A 164 18.13 0.73 -16.25
CA GLY A 164 18.49 -0.69 -16.09
C GLY A 164 19.13 -0.96 -14.72
N LEU A 165 19.06 -2.21 -14.29
CA LEU A 165 19.51 -2.67 -12.96
C LEU A 165 20.71 -3.63 -13.06
N MET A 166 21.41 -3.61 -14.18
CA MET A 166 22.55 -4.49 -14.43
C MET A 166 23.71 -4.30 -13.42
N PRO A 167 24.05 -3.08 -12.99
CA PRO A 167 25.07 -2.88 -11.94
C PRO A 167 24.70 -3.55 -10.62
N GLU A 168 23.43 -3.44 -10.21
CA GLU A 168 22.87 -4.01 -9.00
C GLU A 168 22.87 -5.55 -9.08
N VAL A 169 22.43 -6.08 -10.21
CA VAL A 169 22.48 -7.53 -10.48
C VAL A 169 23.90 -8.07 -10.39
N GLN A 170 24.89 -7.34 -10.94
CA GLN A 170 26.28 -7.76 -10.86
C GLN A 170 26.82 -7.70 -9.42
N ALA A 171 26.49 -6.67 -8.65
CA ALA A 171 26.88 -6.55 -7.25
C ALA A 171 26.30 -7.69 -6.40
N ILE A 172 25.01 -8.03 -6.59
CA ILE A 172 24.33 -9.15 -5.93
C ILE A 172 25.00 -10.48 -6.28
N LYS A 173 25.32 -10.69 -7.56
CA LYS A 173 26.01 -11.88 -8.06
C LYS A 173 27.41 -12.02 -7.46
N ASP A 174 28.20 -10.94 -7.43
CA ASP A 174 29.55 -10.93 -6.91
C ASP A 174 29.58 -11.16 -5.38
N ALA A 175 28.55 -10.69 -4.67
CA ALA A 175 28.34 -10.96 -3.25
C ALA A 175 27.81 -12.38 -2.97
N GLY A 176 27.39 -13.14 -4.00
CA GLY A 176 26.84 -14.47 -3.85
C GLY A 176 25.44 -14.54 -3.24
N ILE A 177 24.75 -13.42 -3.11
CA ILE A 177 23.42 -13.33 -2.48
C ILE A 177 22.36 -13.95 -3.39
N LYS A 178 21.57 -14.88 -2.85
CA LYS A 178 20.55 -15.66 -3.60
C LYS A 178 19.10 -15.20 -3.36
N CYS A 179 18.87 -14.22 -2.50
CA CYS A 179 17.56 -13.67 -2.24
C CYS A 179 17.59 -12.16 -2.42
N VAL A 180 16.65 -11.64 -3.18
CA VAL A 180 16.56 -10.20 -3.47
C VAL A 180 15.12 -9.75 -3.31
N ASP A 181 14.90 -8.69 -2.55
CA ASP A 181 13.64 -7.99 -2.46
C ASP A 181 13.71 -6.68 -3.24
N VAL A 182 12.69 -6.39 -4.06
CA VAL A 182 12.72 -5.29 -5.03
C VAL A 182 11.52 -4.37 -4.80
N TRP A 183 11.77 -3.25 -4.11
CA TRP A 183 10.80 -2.18 -3.84
C TRP A 183 10.90 -1.07 -4.88
N LEU A 184 10.57 -1.43 -6.11
CA LEU A 184 10.57 -0.58 -7.30
C LEU A 184 9.26 -0.77 -8.06
N THR A 185 9.04 0.02 -9.14
CA THR A 185 7.87 -0.13 -10.00
C THR A 185 7.75 -1.55 -10.59
N PRO A 186 6.55 -2.01 -10.96
CA PRO A 186 6.36 -3.30 -11.65
C PRO A 186 7.20 -3.43 -12.92
N GLN A 187 7.46 -2.32 -13.62
CA GLN A 187 8.31 -2.26 -14.81
C GLN A 187 9.77 -2.56 -14.47
N ASP A 188 10.29 -1.93 -13.43
CA ASP A 188 11.68 -2.11 -13.00
C ASP A 188 11.90 -3.48 -12.36
N GLN A 189 10.89 -4.02 -11.66
CA GLN A 189 10.92 -5.40 -11.17
C GLN A 189 11.02 -6.41 -12.34
N ALA A 190 10.24 -6.20 -13.40
CA ALA A 190 10.32 -7.06 -14.59
C ALA A 190 11.68 -6.91 -15.30
N ALA A 191 12.21 -5.69 -15.40
CA ALA A 191 13.55 -5.44 -15.95
C ALA A 191 14.64 -6.12 -15.13
N PHE A 192 14.54 -6.09 -13.79
CA PHE A 192 15.46 -6.80 -12.90
C PHE A 192 15.50 -8.32 -13.17
N LEU A 193 14.36 -8.95 -13.40
CA LEU A 193 14.30 -10.37 -13.77
C LEU A 193 14.97 -10.65 -15.12
N GLN A 194 14.80 -9.74 -16.10
CA GLN A 194 15.47 -9.85 -17.40
C GLN A 194 16.98 -9.70 -17.27
N ASP A 195 17.46 -8.78 -16.43
CA ASP A 195 18.88 -8.59 -16.15
C ASP A 195 19.48 -9.80 -15.43
N LEU A 196 18.79 -10.41 -14.46
CA LEU A 196 19.19 -11.68 -13.83
C LEU A 196 19.33 -12.79 -14.87
N GLN A 197 18.38 -12.93 -15.78
CA GLN A 197 18.42 -13.90 -16.87
C GLN A 197 19.62 -13.65 -17.80
N ALA A 198 19.87 -12.39 -18.19
CA ALA A 198 20.94 -12.01 -19.10
C ALA A 198 22.34 -12.38 -18.56
N VAL A 199 22.56 -12.30 -17.25
CA VAL A 199 23.84 -12.71 -16.62
C VAL A 199 23.85 -14.18 -16.18
N GLY A 200 22.77 -14.92 -16.40
CA GLY A 200 22.64 -16.31 -16.01
C GLY A 200 22.67 -16.54 -14.50
N TYR A 201 22.22 -15.56 -13.71
CA TYR A 201 22.16 -15.64 -12.26
C TYR A 201 20.77 -15.99 -11.77
N LYS A 202 20.67 -16.99 -10.87
CA LYS A 202 19.41 -17.42 -10.28
C LYS A 202 19.32 -16.93 -8.85
N ALA A 203 18.26 -16.23 -8.54
CA ALA A 203 17.92 -15.76 -7.20
C ALA A 203 16.43 -15.99 -6.92
N THR A 204 16.08 -16.13 -5.65
CA THR A 204 14.70 -15.98 -5.18
C THR A 204 14.40 -14.49 -5.15
N VAL A 205 13.37 -14.06 -5.87
CA VAL A 205 12.98 -12.66 -5.96
C VAL A 205 11.69 -12.45 -5.21
N TYR A 206 11.70 -11.42 -4.36
CA TYR A 206 10.53 -10.88 -3.71
C TYR A 206 10.20 -9.53 -4.35
N GLY A 207 8.94 -9.24 -4.47
CA GLY A 207 8.43 -7.95 -4.89
C GLY A 207 7.56 -7.31 -3.81
N ASN A 208 7.15 -6.09 -4.07
CA ASN A 208 6.32 -5.28 -3.18
C ASN A 208 4.81 -5.52 -3.41
N ASP A 209 3.96 -4.66 -2.85
CA ASP A 209 2.51 -4.73 -2.96
C ASP A 209 1.97 -4.41 -4.37
N GLU A 210 2.70 -3.62 -5.18
CA GLU A 210 2.34 -3.37 -6.57
C GLU A 210 2.61 -4.56 -7.50
N THR A 211 3.49 -5.49 -7.09
CA THR A 211 3.84 -6.67 -7.89
C THR A 211 2.62 -7.52 -8.25
N ASN A 212 1.63 -7.56 -7.36
CA ASN A 212 0.39 -8.32 -7.53
C ASN A 212 -0.89 -7.46 -7.43
N ALA A 213 -0.77 -6.15 -7.45
CA ALA A 213 -1.94 -5.26 -7.40
C ALA A 213 -2.82 -5.41 -8.66
N ASP A 214 -2.18 -5.64 -9.80
CA ASP A 214 -2.83 -5.97 -11.07
C ASP A 214 -1.97 -6.95 -11.88
N ASP A 215 -2.20 -7.07 -13.18
CA ASP A 215 -1.47 -8.00 -14.03
C ASP A 215 -0.27 -7.36 -14.78
N THR A 216 0.09 -6.13 -14.46
CA THR A 216 1.16 -5.37 -15.14
C THR A 216 2.51 -6.07 -15.02
N PHE A 217 2.94 -6.38 -13.79
CA PHE A 217 4.20 -7.09 -13.57
C PHE A 217 4.24 -8.43 -14.31
N ALA A 218 3.21 -9.25 -14.14
CA ALA A 218 3.16 -10.58 -14.75
C ALA A 218 3.17 -10.53 -16.29
N LYS A 219 2.51 -9.53 -16.89
CA LYS A 219 2.54 -9.32 -18.34
C LYS A 219 3.91 -8.90 -18.85
N LEU A 220 4.63 -8.06 -18.11
CA LEU A 220 5.95 -7.58 -18.49
C LEU A 220 7.04 -8.63 -18.28
N ALA A 221 6.98 -9.35 -17.18
CA ALA A 221 7.96 -10.38 -16.82
C ALA A 221 7.74 -11.70 -17.60
N GLY A 222 6.50 -12.00 -18.02
CA GLY A 222 6.17 -13.24 -18.71
C GLY A 222 6.57 -14.48 -17.91
N ASP A 223 7.25 -15.45 -18.55
CA ASP A 223 7.69 -16.67 -17.90
C ASP A 223 8.72 -16.44 -16.79
N LEU A 224 9.39 -15.28 -16.76
CA LEU A 224 10.34 -14.92 -15.70
C LEU A 224 9.64 -14.63 -14.36
N ALA A 225 8.34 -14.36 -14.36
CA ALA A 225 7.55 -14.19 -13.15
C ALA A 225 7.40 -15.49 -12.34
N GLU A 226 7.65 -16.68 -12.94
CA GLU A 226 7.52 -17.97 -12.24
C GLU A 226 8.29 -17.99 -10.93
N GLY A 227 7.57 -18.24 -9.84
CA GLY A 227 8.17 -18.38 -8.52
C GLY A 227 8.52 -17.07 -7.81
N VAL A 228 8.29 -15.91 -8.42
CA VAL A 228 8.42 -14.62 -7.73
C VAL A 228 7.44 -14.57 -6.56
N LEU A 229 7.92 -14.10 -5.43
CA LEU A 229 7.18 -14.01 -4.17
C LEU A 229 6.79 -12.56 -3.89
N THR A 230 5.65 -12.36 -3.27
CA THR A 230 5.25 -11.10 -2.65
C THR A 230 4.24 -11.38 -1.53
N ALA A 231 3.71 -10.34 -0.90
CA ALA A 231 2.59 -10.48 0.02
C ALA A 231 1.29 -10.00 -0.64
N ALA A 232 0.16 -10.49 -0.16
CA ALA A 232 -1.18 -10.09 -0.59
C ALA A 232 -2.10 -9.96 0.63
N LEU A 233 -3.16 -9.16 0.52
CA LEU A 233 -4.21 -9.16 1.53
C LEU A 233 -4.86 -10.56 1.59
N THR A 234 -4.91 -11.13 2.78
CA THR A 234 -5.55 -12.44 3.02
C THR A 234 -7.02 -12.42 2.57
N SER A 235 -7.72 -11.30 2.78
CA SER A 235 -9.09 -11.11 2.30
C SER A 235 -9.21 -11.17 0.78
N GLY A 236 -8.18 -10.74 0.06
CA GLY A 236 -8.14 -10.80 -1.40
C GLY A 236 -8.06 -12.22 -1.95
N LEU A 237 -7.37 -13.11 -1.23
CA LEU A 237 -7.24 -14.54 -1.55
C LEU A 237 -8.50 -15.34 -1.17
N HIS A 238 -9.13 -14.96 -0.07
CA HIS A 238 -10.33 -15.60 0.46
C HIS A 238 -11.46 -14.56 0.58
N PRO A 239 -12.04 -14.11 -0.54
CA PRO A 239 -12.99 -13.01 -0.54
C PRO A 239 -14.28 -13.38 0.18
N SER A 240 -14.73 -12.47 1.05
CA SER A 240 -16.06 -12.54 1.65
C SER A 240 -17.16 -12.37 0.58
N PRO A 241 -18.40 -12.74 0.86
CA PRO A 241 -19.52 -12.45 -0.04
C PRO A 241 -19.65 -10.96 -0.37
N GLU A 242 -19.38 -10.09 0.60
CA GLU A 242 -19.41 -8.63 0.46
C GLU A 242 -18.31 -8.13 -0.48
N LEU A 243 -17.07 -8.66 -0.35
CA LEU A 243 -15.98 -8.34 -1.26
C LEU A 243 -16.25 -8.85 -2.67
N THR A 244 -16.74 -10.09 -2.80
CA THR A 244 -17.13 -10.65 -4.10
C THR A 244 -18.17 -9.75 -4.80
N LYS A 245 -19.20 -9.36 -4.07
CA LYS A 245 -20.23 -8.47 -4.59
C LYS A 245 -19.65 -7.10 -5.00
N PHE A 246 -18.77 -6.53 -4.19
CA PHE A 246 -18.10 -5.26 -4.54
C PHE A 246 -17.33 -5.39 -5.86
N ARG A 247 -16.57 -6.48 -6.05
CA ARG A 247 -15.81 -6.76 -7.28
C ARG A 247 -16.71 -6.84 -8.50
N GLU A 248 -17.85 -7.51 -8.38
CA GLU A 248 -18.86 -7.58 -9.44
C GLU A 248 -19.45 -6.20 -9.77
N GLU A 249 -19.82 -5.43 -8.77
CA GLU A 249 -20.35 -4.06 -8.93
C GLU A 249 -19.30 -3.11 -9.55
N TYR A 250 -18.03 -3.24 -9.12
CA TYR A 250 -16.92 -2.46 -9.64
C TYR A 250 -16.69 -2.77 -11.13
N LYS A 251 -16.62 -4.05 -11.47
CA LYS A 251 -16.46 -4.50 -12.85
C LYS A 251 -17.63 -4.07 -13.75
N ALA A 252 -18.83 -4.19 -13.28
CA ALA A 252 -20.03 -3.77 -14.03
C ALA A 252 -20.03 -2.26 -14.30
N LYS A 253 -19.52 -1.45 -13.38
CA LYS A 253 -19.53 0.00 -13.50
C LYS A 253 -18.37 0.55 -14.31
N PHE A 254 -17.17 0.03 -14.10
CA PHE A 254 -15.93 0.60 -14.64
C PHE A 254 -15.35 -0.22 -15.79
N ASN A 255 -15.86 -1.43 -16.03
CA ASN A 255 -15.32 -2.41 -16.98
C ASN A 255 -13.84 -2.76 -16.69
N LEU A 256 -13.47 -2.75 -15.41
CA LEU A 256 -12.15 -3.07 -14.87
C LEU A 256 -12.30 -4.02 -13.69
N GLU A 257 -11.31 -4.87 -13.46
CA GLU A 257 -11.21 -5.60 -12.19
C GLU A 257 -10.89 -4.61 -11.06
N SER A 258 -11.38 -4.87 -9.84
CA SER A 258 -10.96 -4.06 -8.70
C SER A 258 -9.55 -4.43 -8.26
N THR A 259 -8.85 -3.45 -7.74
CA THR A 259 -7.57 -3.64 -7.06
C THR A 259 -7.76 -3.56 -5.54
N PRO A 260 -6.81 -4.05 -4.74
CA PRO A 260 -6.82 -3.85 -3.28
C PRO A 260 -7.00 -2.37 -2.89
N PHE A 261 -6.41 -1.45 -3.66
CA PHE A 261 -6.56 0.00 -3.45
C PHE A 261 -8.01 0.49 -3.63
N ALA A 262 -8.72 -0.06 -4.62
CA ALA A 262 -10.13 0.26 -4.83
C ALA A 262 -11.01 -0.27 -3.68
N GLU A 263 -10.66 -1.43 -3.14
CA GLU A 263 -11.35 -2.11 -2.04
C GLU A 263 -11.19 -1.33 -0.73
N THR A 264 -9.95 -0.96 -0.38
CA THR A 264 -9.66 -0.17 0.82
C THR A 264 -10.17 1.28 0.72
N SER A 265 -10.16 1.88 -0.48
CA SER A 265 -10.81 3.17 -0.73
C SER A 265 -12.33 3.13 -0.49
N TYR A 266 -12.98 2.01 -0.79
CA TYR A 266 -14.41 1.85 -0.48
C TYR A 266 -14.62 1.85 1.03
N ASP A 267 -13.82 1.09 1.77
CA ASP A 267 -13.93 0.99 3.22
C ASP A 267 -13.65 2.32 3.92
N SER A 268 -12.72 3.12 3.42
CA SER A 268 -12.41 4.43 4.02
C SER A 268 -13.63 5.36 4.02
N ILE A 269 -14.37 5.40 2.93
CA ILE A 269 -15.59 6.23 2.82
C ILE A 269 -16.73 5.65 3.65
N MET A 270 -16.86 4.33 3.69
CA MET A 270 -17.89 3.66 4.52
C MET A 270 -17.63 3.90 6.01
N MET A 271 -16.37 3.83 6.45
CA MET A 271 -16.00 4.13 7.83
C MET A 271 -16.20 5.61 8.15
N LEU A 272 -15.82 6.54 7.26
CA LEU A 272 -16.08 7.96 7.44
C LEU A 272 -17.57 8.24 7.66
N ALA A 273 -18.43 7.64 6.85
CA ALA A 273 -19.87 7.78 6.99
C ALA A 273 -20.37 7.27 8.35
N LYS A 274 -19.85 6.13 8.81
CA LYS A 274 -20.15 5.59 10.14
C LYS A 274 -19.68 6.55 11.24
N VAL A 275 -18.45 7.01 11.19
CA VAL A 275 -17.88 7.95 12.19
C VAL A 275 -18.70 9.22 12.29
N ILE A 276 -19.10 9.82 11.16
CA ILE A 276 -20.00 11.00 11.14
C ILE A 276 -21.36 10.67 11.75
N SER A 277 -21.92 9.50 11.43
CA SER A 277 -23.23 9.07 11.93
C SER A 277 -23.20 8.86 13.44
N ASP A 278 -22.17 8.24 13.96
CA ASP A 278 -22.03 7.91 15.39
C ASP A 278 -21.78 9.17 16.22
N THR A 279 -20.91 10.04 15.77
CA THR A 279 -20.60 11.31 16.45
C THR A 279 -21.65 12.38 16.28
N LYS A 280 -22.50 12.26 15.26
CA LYS A 280 -23.45 13.32 14.82
C LYS A 280 -22.74 14.65 14.56
N SER A 281 -21.47 14.60 14.15
CA SER A 281 -20.61 15.77 13.94
C SER A 281 -19.87 15.68 12.62
N THR A 282 -19.56 16.85 12.06
CA THR A 282 -18.64 17.02 10.92
C THR A 282 -17.46 17.90 11.28
N LYS A 283 -17.24 18.16 12.59
CA LYS A 283 -16.07 18.93 13.04
C LYS A 283 -14.83 18.04 13.00
N ASN A 284 -13.76 18.56 12.44
CA ASN A 284 -12.50 17.83 12.27
C ASN A 284 -11.99 17.17 13.55
N THR A 285 -12.04 17.90 14.69
CA THR A 285 -11.59 17.37 15.98
C THR A 285 -12.46 16.24 16.52
N ASP A 286 -13.77 16.31 16.27
CA ASP A 286 -14.68 15.26 16.71
C ASP A 286 -14.47 13.98 15.86
N LEU A 287 -14.27 14.15 14.55
CA LEU A 287 -13.97 13.05 13.64
C LEU A 287 -12.62 12.41 13.95
N GLN A 288 -11.57 13.22 14.15
CA GLN A 288 -10.24 12.75 14.51
C GLN A 288 -10.27 11.89 15.79
N LYS A 289 -10.95 12.40 16.83
CA LYS A 289 -11.13 11.64 18.07
C LYS A 289 -11.87 10.32 17.83
N ALA A 290 -12.97 10.38 17.07
CA ALA A 290 -13.79 9.20 16.81
C ALA A 290 -13.07 8.16 15.94
N PHE A 291 -12.22 8.56 15.00
CA PHE A 291 -11.37 7.62 14.29
C PHE A 291 -10.46 6.84 15.23
N ASN A 292 -9.86 7.48 16.23
CA ASN A 292 -9.03 6.82 17.26
C ASN A 292 -9.81 5.82 18.14
N GLU A 293 -11.12 5.88 18.13
CA GLU A 293 -11.99 4.99 18.93
C GLU A 293 -12.62 3.87 18.10
N VAL A 294 -12.35 3.81 16.77
CA VAL A 294 -12.91 2.77 15.89
C VAL A 294 -12.28 1.42 16.20
N GLN A 295 -13.13 0.44 16.57
CA GLN A 295 -12.71 -0.92 16.81
C GLN A 295 -13.58 -1.89 16.01
N GLY A 296 -12.91 -2.83 15.30
CA GLY A 296 -13.56 -3.94 14.60
C GLY A 296 -14.58 -3.53 13.54
N PHE A 297 -14.35 -2.44 12.83
CA PHE A 297 -15.18 -2.09 11.68
C PHE A 297 -15.09 -3.19 10.63
N LYS A 298 -16.23 -3.73 10.21
CA LYS A 298 -16.31 -4.80 9.21
C LYS A 298 -16.28 -4.19 7.81
N GLY A 299 -15.06 -4.03 7.30
CA GLY A 299 -14.83 -3.61 5.92
C GLY A 299 -14.87 -4.80 4.95
N ILE A 300 -14.91 -4.51 3.65
CA ILE A 300 -14.77 -5.53 2.61
C ILE A 300 -13.32 -6.02 2.51
N SER A 301 -12.34 -5.20 2.88
CA SER A 301 -10.92 -5.53 2.93
C SER A 301 -10.50 -6.27 4.23
N GLY A 302 -11.37 -6.30 5.25
CA GLY A 302 -11.11 -6.99 6.51
C GLY A 302 -11.69 -6.27 7.73
N ASP A 303 -11.24 -6.70 8.91
CA ASP A 303 -11.58 -6.06 10.18
C ASP A 303 -10.63 -4.89 10.45
N LEU A 304 -11.17 -3.68 10.46
CA LEU A 304 -10.38 -2.46 10.52
C LEU A 304 -10.53 -1.77 11.89
N SER A 305 -9.42 -1.31 12.44
CA SER A 305 -9.37 -0.63 13.74
C SER A 305 -8.30 0.44 13.77
N PHE A 306 -8.58 1.51 14.50
CA PHE A 306 -7.62 2.54 14.83
C PHE A 306 -7.56 2.78 16.33
N ASN A 307 -6.48 3.36 16.81
CA ASN A 307 -6.34 3.86 18.17
C ASN A 307 -5.25 4.95 18.20
N GLU A 308 -5.11 5.65 19.33
CA GLU A 308 -4.15 6.76 19.48
C GLU A 308 -2.67 6.40 19.16
N LYS A 309 -2.33 5.11 19.12
CA LYS A 309 -0.97 4.63 18.85
C LYS A 309 -0.83 3.95 17.49
N ASN A 310 -1.96 3.69 16.82
CA ASN A 310 -1.96 3.01 15.53
C ASN A 310 -3.04 3.60 14.63
N HIS A 311 -2.59 4.25 13.58
CA HIS A 311 -3.43 4.84 12.54
C HIS A 311 -3.35 4.08 11.20
N ILE A 312 -2.89 2.83 11.23
CA ILE A 312 -2.80 1.95 10.06
C ILE A 312 -3.71 0.75 10.29
N THR A 313 -4.67 0.50 9.38
CA THR A 313 -5.64 -0.58 9.55
C THR A 313 -5.10 -1.95 9.20
N ILE A 314 -4.20 -2.03 8.20
CA ILE A 314 -3.67 -3.30 7.71
C ILE A 314 -2.42 -3.68 8.51
N SER A 315 -2.52 -4.77 9.24
CA SER A 315 -1.41 -5.35 10.00
C SER A 315 -0.77 -6.53 9.26
N LYS A 316 0.41 -6.95 9.69
CA LYS A 316 1.10 -8.12 9.15
C LYS A 316 0.28 -9.42 9.21
N ASP A 317 -0.62 -9.56 10.18
CA ASP A 317 -1.47 -10.74 10.30
C ASP A 317 -2.59 -10.79 9.24
N GLN A 318 -2.85 -9.67 8.56
CA GLN A 318 -3.83 -9.56 7.48
C GLN A 318 -3.21 -9.77 6.10
N VAL A 319 -1.89 -10.02 6.03
CA VAL A 319 -1.19 -10.30 4.79
C VAL A 319 -0.64 -11.72 4.75
N THR A 320 -0.74 -12.34 3.59
CA THR A 320 -0.30 -13.70 3.30
C THR A 320 0.77 -13.65 2.23
N LEU A 321 1.86 -14.44 2.39
CA LEU A 321 2.86 -14.57 1.34
C LEU A 321 2.27 -15.35 0.17
N VAL A 322 2.49 -14.85 -1.03
CA VAL A 322 2.03 -15.46 -2.29
C VAL A 322 3.19 -15.63 -3.25
N LYS A 323 3.01 -16.56 -4.17
CA LYS A 323 3.96 -16.87 -5.23
C LYS A 323 3.25 -16.88 -6.57
N TYR A 324 3.87 -16.37 -7.62
CA TYR A 324 3.31 -16.43 -8.95
C TYR A 324 3.45 -17.85 -9.54
N ASP A 325 2.35 -18.38 -10.06
CA ASP A 325 2.27 -19.63 -10.83
C ASP A 325 2.04 -19.27 -12.30
N ALA A 326 3.10 -19.30 -13.11
CA ALA A 326 3.03 -18.87 -14.50
C ALA A 326 2.18 -19.83 -15.37
N ALA A 327 2.06 -21.11 -14.99
CA ALA A 327 1.22 -22.07 -15.70
C ALA A 327 -0.26 -21.76 -15.54
N LYS A 328 -0.66 -21.30 -14.35
CA LYS A 328 -2.04 -20.89 -14.05
C LYS A 328 -2.29 -19.40 -14.33
N LYS A 329 -1.22 -18.61 -14.42
CA LYS A 329 -1.25 -17.13 -14.51
C LYS A 329 -1.95 -16.49 -13.32
N GLU A 330 -1.67 -16.98 -12.13
CA GLU A 330 -2.28 -16.49 -10.88
C GLU A 330 -1.28 -16.48 -9.74
N TRP A 331 -1.56 -15.65 -8.73
CA TRP A 331 -0.87 -15.65 -7.46
C TRP A 331 -1.49 -16.69 -6.55
N VAL A 332 -0.68 -17.62 -6.04
CA VAL A 332 -1.10 -18.68 -5.12
C VAL A 332 -0.40 -18.52 -3.78
N GLU A 333 -1.01 -18.99 -2.70
CA GLU A 333 -0.36 -18.95 -1.39
C GLU A 333 0.99 -19.68 -1.43
N ALA A 334 2.02 -19.03 -0.92
CA ALA A 334 3.33 -19.64 -0.73
C ALA A 334 3.33 -20.46 0.56
N GLN A 335 3.88 -21.69 0.46
CA GLN A 335 4.02 -22.61 1.61
C GLN A 335 5.30 -22.33 2.37
#